data_c2548bb171977444b0a0c04aa92e36f6
#
_entry.id   c2548bb171977444b0a0c04aa92e36f6
#
_cell.length_a   1.000
_cell.length_b   1.000
_cell.length_c   1.000
_cell.angle_alpha   90.00
_cell.angle_beta   90.00
_cell.angle_gamma   90.00
#
_symmetry.space_group_name_H-M   'P 1'
#
loop_
_entity.id
_entity.type
_entity.pdbx_description
1 polymer ?
#
loop_
_entity_poly.entity_id
_entity_poly.type
_entity_poly.pdbx_seq_one_letter_code
_entity_poly.pdbx_strand_id
1 'polypeptide(L)'
;NAVIAARIKVSSIATVKMEIGFTDVLSGTDAGAVDNADTTTFSATDCAVWCFDTDDTTDVWRTSSTYDAHSSSSVWTSTETGFAPVADTYETLIVALEGVNTAEGATATNPSTAHFYRLDANGYQTYKSAPITTGPTSNITLTPWLFVQNRTSSTRTMTVDFLKVWQRRTAS
;
A
#
# COMPACT_ATOMS: atom_id res chain seq x y z
N ASN A 1 -9.24 2.49 13.26
CA ASN A 1 -8.07 3.16 12.69
C ASN A 1 -6.86 2.23 12.76
N ALA A 2 -6.15 2.03 11.66
CA ALA A 2 -4.92 1.25 11.59
C ALA A 2 -3.81 2.06 10.91
N VAL A 3 -2.58 1.85 11.32
CA VAL A 3 -1.41 2.49 10.71
C VAL A 3 -0.30 1.46 10.54
N ILE A 4 0.32 1.45 9.38
CA ILE A 4 1.59 0.76 9.14
C ILE A 4 2.65 1.79 8.78
N ALA A 5 3.84 1.63 9.32
CA ALA A 5 5.02 2.39 8.93
C ALA A 5 6.20 1.43 8.77
N ALA A 6 6.84 1.49 7.61
CA ALA A 6 8.02 0.71 7.32
C ALA A 6 9.15 1.63 6.85
N ARG A 7 10.34 1.47 7.43
CA ARG A 7 11.55 2.10 6.93
C ARG A 7 12.36 1.07 6.18
N ILE A 8 12.49 1.30 4.88
CA ILE A 8 13.07 0.35 3.93
C ILE A 8 14.14 0.99 3.08
N LYS A 9 15.00 0.15 2.50
CA LYS A 9 15.82 0.46 1.33
C LYS A 9 15.86 -0.76 0.41
N VAL A 10 16.07 -0.54 -0.87
CA VAL A 10 16.23 -1.60 -1.86
C VAL A 10 17.61 -1.53 -2.51
N SER A 11 18.21 -2.69 -2.78
CA SER A 11 19.56 -2.77 -3.36
C SER A 11 19.64 -2.25 -4.80
N SER A 12 18.53 -2.24 -5.50
CA SER A 12 18.41 -1.72 -6.88
C SER A 12 16.96 -1.41 -7.17
N ILE A 13 16.72 -0.32 -7.89
CA ILE A 13 15.39 0.10 -8.36
C ILE A 13 15.08 -0.38 -9.78
N ALA A 14 16.02 -1.05 -10.45
CA ALA A 14 15.78 -1.62 -11.77
C ALA A 14 15.12 -3.01 -11.66
N THR A 15 14.09 -3.25 -12.43
CA THR A 15 13.43 -4.55 -12.57
C THR A 15 12.92 -5.13 -11.24
N VAL A 16 12.22 -4.32 -10.47
CA VAL A 16 11.68 -4.67 -9.15
C VAL A 16 10.26 -4.15 -8.98
N LYS A 17 9.46 -4.91 -8.25
CA LYS A 17 8.19 -4.45 -7.70
C LYS A 17 8.26 -4.47 -6.19
N MET A 18 7.69 -3.46 -5.54
CA MET A 18 7.61 -3.34 -4.09
C MET A 18 6.24 -2.86 -3.67
N GLU A 19 5.72 -3.42 -2.58
CA GLU A 19 4.47 -2.96 -1.99
C GLU A 19 4.60 -2.86 -0.46
N ILE A 20 4.04 -1.81 0.13
CA ILE A 20 4.01 -1.60 1.57
C ILE A 20 2.64 -1.05 1.97
N GLY A 21 1.93 -1.72 2.87
CA GLY A 21 0.63 -1.25 3.35
C GLY A 21 -0.22 -2.32 3.99
N PHE A 22 -1.49 -2.35 3.62
CA PHE A 22 -2.48 -3.32 4.08
C PHE A 22 -3.17 -3.99 2.90
N THR A 23 -3.44 -5.29 3.02
CA THR A 23 -4.16 -6.07 2.01
C THR A 23 -4.94 -7.22 2.66
N ASP A 24 -5.98 -7.69 1.99
CA ASP A 24 -6.69 -8.92 2.30
C ASP A 24 -6.07 -10.16 1.63
N VAL A 25 -5.10 -9.98 0.74
CA VAL A 25 -4.35 -11.08 0.10
C VAL A 25 -3.43 -11.74 1.13
N LEU A 26 -3.65 -13.03 1.40
CA LEU A 26 -2.87 -13.81 2.35
C LEU A 26 -1.90 -14.80 1.69
N SER A 27 -2.05 -15.07 0.40
CA SER A 27 -1.18 -15.97 -0.34
C SER A 27 -0.13 -15.17 -1.09
N GLY A 28 1.12 -15.58 -1.00
CA GLY A 28 2.20 -15.06 -1.82
C GLY A 28 1.97 -15.42 -3.28
N THR A 29 0.97 -14.78 -3.89
CA THR A 29 0.83 -14.80 -5.34
C THR A 29 1.99 -14.03 -5.93
N ASP A 30 2.46 -14.43 -7.08
CA ASP A 30 3.59 -13.79 -7.75
C ASP A 30 3.30 -12.33 -8.15
N ALA A 31 2.07 -11.87 -7.99
CA ALA A 31 1.62 -10.55 -8.45
C ALA A 31 1.60 -9.46 -7.36
N GLY A 32 1.54 -9.82 -6.07
CA GLY A 32 1.34 -8.84 -4.98
C GLY A 32 -0.14 -8.47 -4.79
N ALA A 33 -0.42 -7.36 -4.11
CA ALA A 33 -1.78 -6.84 -3.90
C ALA A 33 -2.30 -6.08 -5.13
N VAL A 34 -1.40 -5.42 -5.86
CA VAL A 34 -1.66 -4.67 -7.10
C VAL A 34 -1.03 -5.44 -8.26
N ASP A 35 -1.81 -5.93 -9.22
CA ASP A 35 -1.25 -6.63 -10.38
C ASP A 35 -0.53 -5.67 -11.32
N ASN A 36 -1.21 -4.57 -11.65
CA ASN A 36 -0.67 -3.52 -12.50
C ASN A 36 -1.25 -2.18 -12.06
N ALA A 37 -0.40 -1.27 -11.64
CA ALA A 37 -0.81 0.03 -11.12
C ALA A 37 -1.20 1.03 -12.23
N ASP A 38 -0.67 0.88 -13.44
CA ASP A 38 -1.03 1.72 -14.60
C ASP A 38 -2.43 1.42 -15.11
N THR A 39 -2.77 0.13 -15.20
CA THR A 39 -4.09 -0.32 -15.65
C THR A 39 -5.06 -0.55 -14.51
N THR A 40 -4.59 -0.34 -13.27
CA THR A 40 -5.40 -0.44 -12.05
C THR A 40 -6.07 -1.80 -11.87
N THR A 41 -5.29 -2.85 -12.11
CA THR A 41 -5.69 -4.22 -11.80
C THR A 41 -5.14 -4.63 -10.44
N PHE A 42 -5.97 -5.31 -9.65
CA PHE A 42 -5.66 -5.73 -8.29
C PHE A 42 -5.90 -7.22 -8.13
N SER A 43 -4.96 -7.93 -7.49
CA SER A 43 -5.18 -9.28 -6.96
C SER A 43 -5.94 -9.23 -5.64
N ALA A 44 -5.76 -8.15 -4.88
CA ALA A 44 -6.49 -7.90 -3.65
C ALA A 44 -7.92 -7.43 -3.95
N THR A 45 -8.88 -7.89 -3.15
CA THR A 45 -10.24 -7.34 -3.14
C THR A 45 -10.25 -6.01 -2.40
N ASP A 46 -9.50 -5.94 -1.32
CA ASP A 46 -9.36 -4.77 -0.44
C ASP A 46 -7.89 -4.53 -0.12
N CYS A 47 -7.37 -3.36 -0.49
CA CYS A 47 -6.01 -2.97 -0.12
C CYS A 47 -5.82 -1.45 -0.04
N ALA A 48 -4.77 -1.06 0.67
CA ALA A 48 -4.20 0.29 0.62
C ALA A 48 -2.68 0.14 0.75
N VAL A 49 -1.97 0.33 -0.34
CA VAL A 49 -0.53 0.08 -0.43
C VAL A 49 0.21 1.18 -1.19
N TRP A 50 1.42 1.49 -0.75
CA TRP A 50 2.43 2.05 -1.61
C TRP A 50 2.83 0.97 -2.61
N CYS A 51 2.85 1.29 -3.90
CA CYS A 51 3.29 0.41 -4.97
C CYS A 51 4.37 1.10 -5.80
N PHE A 52 5.45 0.38 -6.05
CA PHE A 52 6.47 0.75 -7.02
C PHE A 52 6.67 -0.45 -7.93
N ASP A 53 6.57 -0.26 -9.23
CA ASP A 53 6.70 -1.33 -10.21
C ASP A 53 7.43 -0.81 -11.44
N THR A 54 8.52 -1.46 -11.82
CA THR A 54 9.29 -1.10 -13.02
C THR A 54 8.66 -1.61 -14.32
N ASP A 55 7.56 -2.34 -14.27
CA ASP A 55 6.75 -2.69 -15.43
C ASP A 55 5.69 -1.62 -15.73
N ASP A 56 5.51 -0.65 -14.82
CA ASP A 56 4.67 0.53 -15.07
C ASP A 56 5.35 1.49 -16.07
N THR A 57 4.56 2.37 -16.67
CA THR A 57 5.07 3.39 -17.63
C THR A 57 5.97 4.42 -16.98
N THR A 58 5.85 4.60 -15.67
CA THR A 58 6.60 5.58 -14.88
C THR A 58 7.15 4.94 -13.61
N ASP A 59 8.47 4.92 -13.46
CA ASP A 59 9.19 4.36 -12.30
C ASP A 59 9.11 5.27 -11.08
N VAL A 60 7.91 5.45 -10.52
CA VAL A 60 7.66 6.25 -9.32
C VAL A 60 6.79 5.49 -8.32
N TRP A 61 6.86 5.88 -7.04
CA TRP A 61 5.89 5.40 -6.07
C TRP A 61 4.48 5.81 -6.46
N ARG A 62 3.55 4.88 -6.30
CA ARG A 62 2.11 5.12 -6.41
C ARG A 62 1.44 4.87 -5.07
N THR A 63 0.40 5.62 -4.79
CA THR A 63 -0.54 5.32 -3.71
C THR A 63 -1.73 4.59 -4.31
N SER A 64 -1.87 3.31 -4.01
CA SER A 64 -2.89 2.44 -4.60
C SER A 64 -3.84 1.94 -3.53
N SER A 65 -5.13 2.05 -3.77
CA SER A 65 -6.16 1.54 -2.87
C SER A 65 -7.40 1.08 -3.62
N THR A 66 -8.05 0.07 -3.08
CA THR A 66 -9.30 -0.47 -3.60
C THR A 66 -10.15 -1.05 -2.49
N TYR A 67 -11.45 -1.11 -2.72
CA TYR A 67 -12.40 -1.91 -1.96
C TYR A 67 -13.32 -2.64 -2.91
N ASP A 68 -13.70 -3.88 -2.54
CA ASP A 68 -14.61 -4.74 -3.30
C ASP A 68 -14.21 -4.88 -4.79
N ALA A 69 -12.90 -5.07 -5.06
CA ALA A 69 -12.33 -5.06 -6.40
C ALA A 69 -12.89 -6.14 -7.34
N HIS A 70 -13.58 -7.16 -6.81
CA HIS A 70 -14.20 -8.22 -7.62
C HIS A 70 -15.67 -7.94 -7.96
N SER A 71 -16.25 -6.84 -7.48
CA SER A 71 -17.60 -6.44 -7.88
C SER A 71 -17.56 -5.70 -9.23
N SER A 72 -18.67 -5.74 -9.94
CA SER A 72 -18.84 -4.96 -11.19
C SER A 72 -18.77 -3.44 -10.99
N SER A 73 -18.72 -3.01 -9.74
CA SER A 73 -18.63 -1.62 -9.28
C SER A 73 -17.31 -1.34 -8.55
N SER A 74 -16.25 -2.09 -8.85
CA SER A 74 -14.92 -1.89 -8.25
C SER A 74 -14.54 -0.42 -8.22
N VAL A 75 -14.25 0.07 -7.04
CA VAL A 75 -13.78 1.44 -6.86
C VAL A 75 -12.36 1.41 -6.37
N TRP A 76 -11.49 2.02 -7.13
CA TRP A 76 -10.06 2.02 -6.91
C TRP A 76 -9.46 3.40 -7.16
N THR A 77 -8.31 3.63 -6.60
CA THR A 77 -7.47 4.79 -6.87
C THR A 77 -6.02 4.34 -6.97
N SER A 78 -5.34 4.75 -8.02
CA SER A 78 -3.89 4.63 -8.14
C SER A 78 -3.35 5.97 -8.64
N THR A 79 -2.49 6.61 -7.83
CA THR A 79 -2.00 7.96 -8.11
C THR A 79 -0.47 7.98 -8.04
N GLU A 80 0.15 8.46 -9.10
CA GLU A 80 1.58 8.74 -9.12
C GLU A 80 1.94 9.86 -8.15
N THR A 81 3.04 9.67 -7.42
CA THR A 81 3.49 10.66 -6.44
C THR A 81 4.56 11.61 -6.98
N GLY A 82 5.14 11.28 -8.14
CA GLY A 82 6.27 11.99 -8.73
C GLY A 82 7.62 11.69 -8.04
N PHE A 83 7.67 10.74 -7.09
CA PHE A 83 8.88 10.36 -6.38
C PHE A 83 9.25 8.92 -6.70
N ALA A 84 10.50 8.70 -7.16
CA ALA A 84 11.09 7.38 -7.28
C ALA A 84 11.82 6.99 -5.98
N PRO A 85 11.89 5.70 -5.64
CA PRO A 85 12.87 5.23 -4.65
C PRO A 85 14.29 5.47 -5.16
N VAL A 86 15.24 5.53 -4.23
CA VAL A 86 16.68 5.64 -4.57
C VAL A 86 17.37 4.39 -4.04
N ALA A 87 18.13 3.70 -4.92
CA ALA A 87 18.86 2.50 -4.53
C ALA A 87 19.75 2.78 -3.31
N ASP A 88 19.83 1.80 -2.42
CA ASP A 88 20.60 1.82 -1.17
C ASP A 88 20.29 3.00 -0.22
N THR A 89 19.20 3.71 -0.44
CA THR A 89 18.79 4.85 0.39
C THR A 89 17.54 4.49 1.19
N TYR A 90 17.57 4.73 2.50
CA TYR A 90 16.41 4.52 3.35
C TYR A 90 15.34 5.59 3.13
N GLU A 91 14.11 5.15 3.11
CA GLU A 91 12.92 5.98 3.18
C GLU A 91 11.87 5.33 4.09
N THR A 92 10.98 6.13 4.66
CA THR A 92 9.87 5.62 5.48
C THR A 92 8.56 5.84 4.76
N LEU A 93 7.83 4.75 4.54
CA LEU A 93 6.52 4.75 3.93
C LEU A 93 5.47 4.43 4.99
N ILE A 94 4.39 5.21 5.02
CA ILE A 94 3.33 5.09 6.01
C ILE A 94 1.99 5.03 5.28
N VAL A 95 1.14 4.09 5.71
CA VAL A 95 -0.28 4.05 5.34
C VAL A 95 -1.10 4.13 6.61
N ALA A 96 -2.02 5.08 6.67
CA ALA A 96 -2.97 5.22 7.76
C ALA A 96 -4.39 5.04 7.22
N LEU A 97 -5.18 4.18 7.88
CA LEU A 97 -6.57 3.93 7.57
C LEU A 97 -7.46 4.54 8.64
N GLU A 98 -8.40 5.37 8.23
CA GLU A 98 -9.47 5.87 9.06
C GLU A 98 -10.76 5.15 8.68
N GLY A 99 -11.21 4.24 9.56
CA GLY A 99 -12.49 3.56 9.37
C GLY A 99 -13.65 4.51 9.58
N VAL A 100 -14.67 4.43 8.74
CA VAL A 100 -15.97 4.99 9.08
C VAL A 100 -16.50 4.17 10.26
N ASN A 101 -16.72 4.84 11.38
CA ASN A 101 -17.26 4.21 12.57
C ASN A 101 -18.74 3.86 12.31
N THR A 102 -18.98 2.66 11.77
CA THR A 102 -20.33 2.15 11.64
C THR A 102 -20.78 1.62 12.97
N ALA A 103 -21.94 2.06 13.46
CA ALA A 103 -22.56 1.54 14.67
C ALA A 103 -22.61 -0.01 14.61
N GLU A 104 -22.40 -0.64 15.76
CA GLU A 104 -22.46 -2.09 15.93
C GLU A 104 -23.70 -2.67 15.24
N GLY A 105 -23.52 -3.59 14.29
CA GLY A 105 -24.61 -4.22 13.54
C GLY A 105 -24.88 -3.64 12.13
N ALA A 106 -24.18 -2.59 11.70
CA ALA A 106 -24.26 -2.18 10.31
C ALA A 106 -23.47 -3.16 9.44
N THR A 107 -24.09 -3.68 8.38
CA THR A 107 -23.39 -4.32 7.26
C THR A 107 -22.55 -3.24 6.57
N ALA A 108 -21.33 -3.04 7.06
CA ALA A 108 -20.50 -1.96 6.58
C ALA A 108 -19.92 -2.30 5.22
N THR A 109 -20.53 -1.79 4.20
CA THR A 109 -19.97 -1.72 2.84
C THR A 109 -19.23 -0.41 2.59
N ASN A 110 -19.04 0.39 3.65
CA ASN A 110 -18.40 1.69 3.50
C ASN A 110 -16.88 1.55 3.45
N PRO A 111 -16.23 2.12 2.44
CA PRO A 111 -14.79 2.15 2.37
C PRO A 111 -14.19 3.00 3.49
N SER A 112 -13.00 2.63 3.95
CA SER A 112 -12.19 3.48 4.80
C SER A 112 -11.58 4.63 4.01
N THR A 113 -11.08 5.65 4.73
CA THR A 113 -10.23 6.67 4.14
C THR A 113 -8.77 6.28 4.33
N ALA A 114 -8.01 6.22 3.25
CA ALA A 114 -6.58 5.96 3.29
C ALA A 114 -5.78 7.25 3.17
N HIS A 115 -4.72 7.35 3.97
CA HIS A 115 -3.74 8.43 3.92
C HIS A 115 -2.34 7.85 3.75
N PHE A 116 -1.55 8.43 2.87
CA PHE A 116 -0.21 7.99 2.56
C PHE A 116 0.80 9.08 2.88
N TYR A 117 1.89 8.71 3.55
CA TYR A 117 2.96 9.62 3.88
C TYR A 117 4.31 9.00 3.54
N ARG A 118 5.22 9.80 3.01
CA ARG A 118 6.61 9.44 2.77
C ARG A 118 7.53 10.37 3.53
N LEU A 119 8.52 9.79 4.20
CA LEU A 119 9.62 10.54 4.81
C LEU A 119 10.93 10.13 4.12
N ASP A 120 11.80 11.09 3.92
CA ASP A 120 13.13 10.86 3.36
C ASP A 120 14.07 10.13 4.35
N ALA A 121 15.32 9.94 3.96
CA ALA A 121 16.34 9.28 4.77
C ALA A 121 16.59 9.97 6.12
N ASN A 122 16.34 11.28 6.21
CA ASN A 122 16.52 12.10 7.40
C ASN A 122 15.27 12.17 8.27
N GLY A 123 14.15 11.58 7.83
CA GLY A 123 12.88 11.58 8.53
C GLY A 123 11.99 12.80 8.25
N TYR A 124 12.33 13.63 7.28
CA TYR A 124 11.49 14.75 6.88
C TYR A 124 10.36 14.27 5.96
N GLN A 125 9.14 14.72 6.22
CA GLN A 125 8.00 14.41 5.36
C GLN A 125 8.17 15.09 4.00
N THR A 126 8.25 14.27 2.95
CA THR A 126 8.40 14.73 1.56
C THR A 126 7.13 14.56 0.74
N TYR A 127 6.18 13.75 1.23
CA TYR A 127 4.89 13.55 0.58
C TYR A 127 3.78 13.28 1.60
N LYS A 128 2.59 13.78 1.28
CA LYS A 128 1.33 13.45 1.94
C LYS A 128 0.24 13.42 0.87
N SER A 129 -0.51 12.33 0.77
CA SER A 129 -1.68 12.28 -0.13
C SER A 129 -2.80 13.19 0.37
N ALA A 130 -3.67 13.60 -0.56
CA ALA A 130 -5.03 13.93 -0.17
C ALA A 130 -5.71 12.70 0.46
N PRO A 131 -6.79 12.86 1.26
CA PRO A 131 -7.58 11.72 1.72
C PRO A 131 -8.11 10.92 0.52
N ILE A 132 -7.86 9.61 0.52
CA ILE A 132 -8.32 8.70 -0.53
C ILE A 132 -9.50 7.90 0.03
N THR A 133 -10.70 8.17 -0.46
CA THR A 133 -11.95 7.58 0.06
C THR A 133 -12.26 6.19 -0.50
N THR A 134 -11.37 5.65 -1.32
CA THR A 134 -11.44 4.29 -1.87
C THR A 134 -10.55 3.30 -1.09
N GLY A 135 -10.34 3.55 0.18
CA GLY A 135 -9.61 2.63 1.06
C GLY A 135 -10.40 1.34 1.31
N PRO A 136 -9.77 0.30 1.86
CA PRO A 136 -10.39 -0.99 2.14
C PRO A 136 -11.71 -0.87 2.90
N THR A 137 -12.60 -1.83 2.69
CA THR A 137 -13.86 -1.93 3.42
C THR A 137 -13.62 -2.00 4.93
N SER A 138 -14.38 -1.23 5.71
CA SER A 138 -14.10 -1.02 7.14
C SER A 138 -14.29 -2.26 8.03
N ASN A 139 -14.97 -3.28 7.57
CA ASN A 139 -15.25 -4.55 8.28
C ASN A 139 -14.41 -5.74 7.80
N ILE A 140 -13.49 -5.53 6.86
CA ILE A 140 -12.62 -6.59 6.35
C ILE A 140 -11.40 -6.81 7.24
N THR A 141 -10.92 -8.05 7.29
CA THR A 141 -9.64 -8.34 7.94
C THR A 141 -8.51 -8.05 6.98
N LEU A 142 -7.61 -7.16 7.38
CA LEU A 142 -6.44 -6.78 6.61
C LEU A 142 -5.17 -7.29 7.28
N THR A 143 -4.22 -7.69 6.46
CA THR A 143 -2.87 -8.07 6.87
C THR A 143 -1.89 -6.94 6.57
N PRO A 144 -1.01 -6.58 7.51
CA PRO A 144 0.16 -5.75 7.21
C PRO A 144 0.99 -6.40 6.12
N TRP A 145 1.37 -5.64 5.11
CA TRP A 145 1.96 -6.14 3.88
C TRP A 145 3.29 -5.47 3.57
N LEU A 146 4.29 -6.31 3.33
CA LEU A 146 5.58 -5.95 2.77
C LEU A 146 5.91 -6.97 1.69
N PHE A 147 6.10 -6.48 0.48
CA PHE A 147 6.32 -7.33 -0.68
C PHE A 147 7.46 -6.79 -1.54
N VAL A 148 8.29 -7.70 -2.02
CA VAL A 148 9.32 -7.42 -3.03
C VAL A 148 9.35 -8.56 -4.03
N GLN A 149 9.31 -8.22 -5.30
CA GLN A 149 9.37 -9.17 -6.41
C GLN A 149 10.44 -8.72 -7.42
N ASN A 150 11.26 -9.67 -7.86
CA ASN A 150 12.16 -9.44 -8.99
C ASN A 150 11.36 -9.54 -10.30
N ARG A 151 11.51 -8.56 -11.16
CA ARG A 151 10.93 -8.57 -12.51
C ARG A 151 11.83 -9.25 -13.54
N THR A 152 13.00 -9.72 -13.12
CA THR A 152 13.96 -10.49 -13.93
C THR A 152 14.63 -11.57 -13.08
N SER A 153 15.56 -12.32 -13.66
CA SER A 153 16.37 -13.32 -12.95
C SER A 153 17.39 -12.71 -11.96
N SER A 154 17.54 -11.39 -11.92
CA SER A 154 18.48 -10.73 -11.01
C SER A 154 17.88 -10.56 -9.61
N THR A 155 18.62 -10.97 -8.59
CA THR A 155 18.18 -10.83 -7.20
C THR A 155 18.09 -9.36 -6.78
N ARG A 156 16.97 -8.99 -6.16
CA ARG A 156 16.76 -7.69 -5.49
C ARG A 156 16.51 -7.95 -4.01
N THR A 157 17.07 -7.11 -3.17
CA THR A 157 16.94 -7.24 -1.72
C THR A 157 16.30 -5.97 -1.16
N MET A 158 15.19 -6.15 -0.46
CA MET A 158 14.62 -5.10 0.38
C MET A 158 15.17 -5.29 1.81
N THR A 159 15.84 -4.27 2.33
CA THR A 159 16.27 -4.24 3.73
C THR A 159 15.25 -3.43 4.53
N VAL A 160 14.78 -4.02 5.62
CA VAL A 160 13.82 -3.38 6.52
C VAL A 160 14.55 -2.99 7.79
N ASP A 161 14.59 -1.68 8.08
CA ASP A 161 15.14 -1.15 9.33
C ASP A 161 14.13 -1.31 10.46
N PHE A 162 12.88 -0.92 10.22
CA PHE A 162 11.78 -1.23 11.10
C PHE A 162 10.46 -1.42 10.33
N LEU A 163 9.58 -2.20 10.94
CA LEU A 163 8.17 -2.32 10.62
C LEU A 163 7.37 -2.09 11.88
N LYS A 164 6.46 -1.14 11.87
CA LYS A 164 5.55 -0.84 12.99
C LYS A 164 4.12 -0.83 12.51
N VAL A 165 3.25 -1.47 13.30
CA VAL A 165 1.81 -1.52 13.03
C VAL A 165 1.08 -1.12 14.30
N TRP A 166 0.11 -0.23 14.16
CA TRP A 166 -0.78 0.21 15.24
C TRP A 166 -2.22 0.01 14.82
N GLN A 167 -3.03 -0.39 15.74
CA GLN A 167 -4.48 -0.40 15.60
C GLN A 167 -5.10 0.21 16.85
N ARG A 168 -5.94 1.21 16.66
CA ARG A 168 -6.79 1.71 17.75
C ARG A 168 -7.96 0.74 17.92
N ARG A 169 -8.05 0.10 19.07
CA ARG A 169 -9.27 -0.60 19.47
C ARG A 169 -10.27 0.42 19.96
N THR A 170 -11.47 0.46 19.41
CA THR A 170 -12.60 1.09 20.07
C THR A 170 -12.96 0.22 21.26
N ALA A 171 -13.02 0.82 22.48
CA ALA A 171 -13.58 0.11 23.61
C ALA A 171 -15.05 -0.22 23.30
N SER A 172 -15.39 -1.49 23.40
CA SER A 172 -16.78 -1.97 23.38
C SER A 172 -17.55 -1.50 24.59
#